data_25a2a27b1e9c81e0a84e190fc930771d
#
_entry.id   25a2a27b1e9c81e0a84e190fc930771d
#
_cell.length_a   1.000
_cell.length_b   1.000
_cell.length_c   1.000
_cell.angle_alpha   90.00
_cell.angle_beta   90.00
_cell.angle_gamma   90.00
#
_symmetry.space_group_name_H-M   'P 1'
#
loop_
_entity.id
_entity.type
_entity.pdbx_description
1 polymer ?
#
loop_
_entity_poly.entity_id
_entity_poly.type
_entity_poly.pdbx_seq_one_letter_code
_entity_poly.pdbx_strand_id
1 'polypeptide(L)'
;VRDRFVGDQMARIMSLIFTIFLFTPVLAPFLGVAIMSLSSWKMVFLTPPLFAVIVFIWSLRLEESLPREKRISLDWSIIGRSIRKVITHRTFLRYTGITTLLFTALSSYVASSEHIIGDIYGRPKLFPWIFAGMGLMMSMCSLLNSRLSTRYGARRSIRWLLCFYSVVGSALLLCTFMLGDPPDMRLFFTGVTLMLAINLAVEPNSSALALEPMGDVAGVASSVYGTVFFFIGATLGSVISQLMRNGVLPLALGFFILGLIAVLLVFTDQRSGRRSSLS
;
A
#
# COMPACT_ATOMS: atom_id res chain seq x y z
N VAL A 1 21.43 -0.68 -0.50
CA VAL A 1 21.70 -0.96 0.92
C VAL A 1 22.22 -2.39 1.05
N ARG A 2 21.46 -3.38 0.56
CA ARG A 2 21.79 -4.82 0.67
C ARG A 2 23.17 -5.18 0.11
N ASP A 3 23.63 -4.51 -0.92
CA ASP A 3 24.92 -4.80 -1.58
C ASP A 3 26.12 -4.21 -0.84
N ARG A 4 25.88 -3.23 0.05
CA ARG A 4 26.95 -2.51 0.77
C ARG A 4 26.95 -2.75 2.27
N PHE A 5 25.83 -3.19 2.85
CA PHE A 5 25.67 -3.37 4.29
C PHE A 5 25.10 -4.75 4.61
N VAL A 6 25.61 -5.38 5.65
CA VAL A 6 25.17 -6.70 6.15
C VAL A 6 24.88 -6.62 7.65
N GLY A 7 24.02 -7.53 8.13
CA GLY A 7 23.70 -7.66 9.56
C GLY A 7 23.06 -6.42 10.17
N ASP A 8 23.53 -6.03 11.35
CA ASP A 8 22.93 -4.95 12.13
C ASP A 8 23.00 -3.57 11.47
N GLN A 9 24.05 -3.31 10.69
CA GLN A 9 24.18 -2.04 9.96
C GLN A 9 23.10 -1.93 8.87
N MET A 10 22.84 -2.99 8.15
CA MET A 10 21.76 -3.04 7.17
C MET A 10 20.39 -2.83 7.83
N ALA A 11 20.14 -3.51 8.96
CA ALA A 11 18.90 -3.39 9.72
C ALA A 11 18.69 -1.95 10.22
N ARG A 12 19.73 -1.29 10.70
CA ARG A 12 19.68 0.10 11.16
C ARG A 12 19.34 1.07 10.03
N ILE A 13 19.98 0.94 8.86
CA ILE A 13 19.73 1.81 7.71
C ILE A 13 18.32 1.59 7.16
N MET A 14 17.89 0.34 7.03
CA MET A 14 16.53 0.02 6.60
C MET A 14 15.49 0.58 7.56
N SER A 15 15.72 0.50 8.88
CA SER A 15 14.83 1.09 9.88
C SER A 15 14.70 2.61 9.74
N LEU A 16 15.81 3.32 9.46
CA LEU A 16 15.76 4.76 9.17
C LEU A 16 14.95 5.09 7.92
N ILE A 17 15.15 4.34 6.83
CA ILE A 17 14.41 4.52 5.58
C ILE A 17 12.90 4.30 5.83
N PHE A 18 12.54 3.23 6.53
CA PHE A 18 11.14 2.96 6.88
C PHE A 18 10.54 4.04 7.79
N THR A 19 11.31 4.56 8.74
CA THR A 19 10.85 5.65 9.60
C THR A 19 10.48 6.89 8.78
N ILE A 20 11.36 7.31 7.85
CA ILE A 20 11.07 8.44 6.96
C ILE A 20 9.83 8.17 6.11
N PHE A 21 9.73 6.97 5.55
CA PHE A 21 8.58 6.56 4.73
C PHE A 21 7.25 6.63 5.51
N LEU A 22 7.25 6.20 6.78
CA LEU A 22 6.07 6.23 7.64
C LEU A 22 5.63 7.67 8.00
N PHE A 23 6.56 8.62 8.12
CA PHE A 23 6.24 10.02 8.39
C PHE A 23 5.76 10.78 7.15
N THR A 24 6.05 10.32 5.95
CA THR A 24 5.68 11.00 4.70
C THR A 24 4.17 11.30 4.59
N PRO A 25 3.25 10.35 4.83
CA PRO A 25 1.81 10.62 4.76
C PRO A 25 1.33 11.66 5.79
N VAL A 26 2.04 11.78 6.91
CA VAL A 26 1.71 12.77 7.95
C VAL A 26 2.14 14.17 7.51
N LEU A 27 3.32 14.30 6.93
CA LEU A 27 3.91 15.60 6.57
C LEU A 27 3.41 16.13 5.22
N ALA A 28 3.11 15.27 4.26
CA ALA A 28 2.78 15.65 2.90
C ALA A 28 1.61 16.65 2.79
N PRO A 29 0.46 16.49 3.49
CA PRO A 29 -0.64 17.45 3.42
C PRO A 29 -0.26 18.83 3.95
N PHE A 30 0.52 18.90 5.03
CA PHE A 30 0.97 20.18 5.58
C PHE A 30 1.94 20.90 4.64
N LEU A 31 2.86 20.15 4.01
CA LEU A 31 3.75 20.70 2.98
C LEU A 31 2.95 21.21 1.78
N GLY A 32 1.92 20.46 1.34
CA GLY A 32 1.04 20.89 0.27
C GLY A 32 0.33 22.20 0.59
N VAL A 33 -0.29 22.30 1.78
CA VAL A 33 -0.96 23.53 2.24
C VAL A 33 0.04 24.70 2.38
N ALA A 34 1.23 24.46 2.92
CA ALA A 34 2.27 25.49 3.05
C ALA A 34 2.71 26.01 1.67
N ILE A 35 2.96 25.14 0.70
CA ILE A 35 3.33 25.55 -0.67
C ILE A 35 2.18 26.35 -1.31
N MET A 36 0.94 25.92 -1.15
CA MET A 36 -0.24 26.62 -1.67
C MET A 36 -0.43 27.99 -1.04
N SER A 37 -0.14 28.16 0.26
CA SER A 37 -0.25 29.44 0.95
C SER A 37 0.83 30.47 0.53
N LEU A 38 2.01 29.98 0.13
CA LEU A 38 3.15 30.80 -0.28
C LEU A 38 3.17 31.07 -1.80
N SER A 39 2.48 30.25 -2.57
CA SER A 39 2.53 30.31 -4.04
C SER A 39 1.23 29.79 -4.67
N SER A 40 1.31 29.03 -5.75
CA SER A 40 0.16 28.49 -6.48
C SER A 40 0.13 26.96 -6.46
N TRP A 41 -1.02 26.39 -6.76
CA TRP A 41 -1.18 24.93 -6.89
C TRP A 41 -0.19 24.30 -7.87
N LYS A 42 0.28 25.05 -8.89
CA LYS A 42 1.28 24.62 -9.85
C LYS A 42 2.62 24.25 -9.18
N MET A 43 2.97 24.97 -8.12
CA MET A 43 4.20 24.71 -7.37
C MET A 43 4.15 23.40 -6.58
N VAL A 44 2.97 22.96 -6.15
CA VAL A 44 2.80 21.64 -5.52
C VAL A 44 3.20 20.53 -6.49
N PHE A 45 2.82 20.65 -7.77
CA PHE A 45 3.18 19.69 -8.80
C PHE A 45 4.62 19.85 -9.31
N LEU A 46 5.20 21.03 -9.22
CA LEU A 46 6.59 21.28 -9.67
C LEU A 46 7.62 20.84 -8.62
N THR A 47 7.27 20.89 -7.34
CA THR A 47 8.19 20.54 -6.24
C THR A 47 8.76 19.10 -6.35
N PRO A 48 7.95 18.03 -6.56
CA PRO A 48 8.48 16.67 -6.67
C PRO A 48 9.44 16.47 -7.86
N PRO A 49 9.15 16.94 -9.09
CA PRO A 49 10.11 16.88 -10.20
C PRO A 49 11.40 17.63 -9.91
N LEU A 50 11.34 18.83 -9.31
CA LEU A 50 12.52 19.59 -8.95
C LEU A 50 13.39 18.84 -7.96
N PHE A 51 12.76 18.26 -6.93
CA PHE A 51 13.47 17.40 -5.97
C PHE A 51 14.08 16.16 -6.64
N ALA A 52 13.35 15.55 -7.58
CA ALA A 52 13.85 14.40 -8.35
C ALA A 52 15.08 14.76 -9.18
N VAL A 53 15.14 15.97 -9.79
CA VAL A 53 16.34 16.46 -10.50
C VAL A 53 17.52 16.60 -9.55
N ILE A 54 17.32 17.16 -8.35
CA ILE A 54 18.39 17.29 -7.35
C ILE A 54 18.92 15.91 -6.95
N VAL A 55 18.01 14.96 -6.66
CA VAL A 55 18.39 13.58 -6.32
C VAL A 55 19.08 12.88 -7.49
N PHE A 56 18.62 13.10 -8.72
CA PHE A 56 19.26 12.57 -9.92
C PHE A 56 20.71 13.07 -10.07
N ILE A 57 20.92 14.38 -9.96
CA ILE A 57 22.29 14.97 -10.04
C ILE A 57 23.17 14.38 -8.93
N TRP A 58 22.62 14.22 -7.72
CA TRP A 58 23.36 13.61 -6.62
C TRP A 58 23.65 12.13 -6.85
N SER A 59 22.74 11.39 -7.46
CA SER A 59 22.90 9.98 -7.79
C SER A 59 24.00 9.70 -8.82
N LEU A 60 24.35 10.68 -9.67
CA LEU A 60 25.45 10.54 -10.63
C LEU A 60 26.82 10.34 -9.95
N ARG A 61 26.92 10.66 -8.66
CA ARG A 61 28.13 10.42 -7.85
C ARG A 61 28.17 9.03 -7.21
N LEU A 62 27.11 8.23 -7.36
CA LEU A 62 27.06 6.87 -6.82
C LEU A 62 27.89 5.93 -7.71
N GLU A 63 28.81 5.24 -7.09
CA GLU A 63 29.56 4.18 -7.73
C GLU A 63 28.69 2.94 -7.92
N GLU A 64 28.88 2.25 -9.02
CA GLU A 64 28.24 0.97 -9.30
C GLU A 64 28.67 -0.09 -8.28
N SER A 65 27.70 -0.63 -7.52
CA SER A 65 27.96 -1.60 -6.46
C SER A 65 27.99 -3.05 -6.95
N LEU A 66 27.49 -3.32 -8.19
CA LEU A 66 27.46 -4.67 -8.75
C LEU A 66 28.79 -5.03 -9.42
N PRO A 67 29.53 -6.03 -8.96
CA PRO A 67 30.76 -6.51 -9.59
C PRO A 67 30.52 -6.86 -11.07
N ARG A 68 31.49 -6.54 -11.93
CA ARG A 68 31.39 -6.78 -13.38
C ARG A 68 31.08 -8.23 -13.73
N GLU A 69 31.60 -9.18 -12.96
CA GLU A 69 31.43 -10.63 -13.12
C GLU A 69 29.99 -11.09 -12.86
N LYS A 70 29.23 -10.33 -12.07
CA LYS A 70 27.81 -10.63 -11.74
C LYS A 70 26.82 -9.89 -12.62
N ARG A 71 27.30 -9.08 -13.56
CA ARG A 71 26.43 -8.35 -14.49
C ARG A 71 25.89 -9.30 -15.54
N ILE A 72 24.59 -9.41 -15.62
CA ILE A 72 23.90 -10.24 -16.62
C ILE A 72 23.63 -9.33 -17.84
N SER A 73 23.89 -9.85 -19.04
CA SER A 73 23.52 -9.17 -20.28
C SER A 73 21.99 -8.99 -20.36
N LEU A 74 21.54 -7.85 -20.91
CA LEU A 74 20.14 -7.63 -21.21
C LEU A 74 19.72 -8.51 -22.39
N ASP A 75 19.20 -9.70 -22.08
CA ASP A 75 18.61 -10.61 -23.05
C ASP A 75 17.11 -10.65 -22.85
N TRP A 76 16.37 -10.19 -23.84
CA TRP A 76 14.92 -10.15 -23.83
C TRP A 76 14.28 -11.52 -23.66
N SER A 77 14.95 -12.59 -24.12
CA SER A 77 14.46 -13.96 -23.95
C SER A 77 14.53 -14.43 -22.48
N ILE A 78 15.57 -14.04 -21.77
CA ILE A 78 15.75 -14.32 -20.34
C ILE A 78 14.73 -13.51 -19.52
N ILE A 79 14.55 -12.23 -19.85
CA ILE A 79 13.56 -11.36 -19.21
C ILE A 79 12.16 -11.92 -19.41
N GLY A 80 11.80 -12.30 -20.63
CA GLY A 80 10.49 -12.87 -20.97
C GLY A 80 10.20 -14.17 -20.19
N ARG A 81 11.18 -15.07 -20.09
CA ARG A 81 11.08 -16.30 -19.29
C ARG A 81 10.91 -16.00 -17.80
N SER A 82 11.66 -15.04 -17.30
CA SER A 82 11.56 -14.62 -15.89
C SER A 82 10.18 -14.00 -15.59
N ILE A 83 9.68 -13.11 -16.44
CA ILE A 83 8.32 -12.56 -16.31
C ILE A 83 7.29 -13.69 -16.32
N ARG A 84 7.36 -14.60 -17.28
CA ARG A 84 6.44 -15.75 -17.36
C ARG A 84 6.46 -16.58 -16.08
N LYS A 85 7.65 -16.88 -15.54
CA LYS A 85 7.80 -17.60 -14.27
C LYS A 85 7.08 -16.88 -13.14
N VAL A 86 7.25 -15.57 -13.03
CA VAL A 86 6.66 -14.74 -11.98
C VAL A 86 5.13 -14.71 -12.11
N ILE A 87 4.58 -14.41 -13.29
CA ILE A 87 3.13 -14.26 -13.51
C ILE A 87 2.37 -15.60 -13.54
N THR A 88 3.07 -16.74 -13.53
CA THR A 88 2.44 -18.06 -13.42
C THR A 88 2.54 -18.65 -12.01
N HIS A 89 3.31 -18.02 -11.12
CA HIS A 89 3.51 -18.56 -9.78
C HIS A 89 2.35 -18.23 -8.84
N ARG A 90 1.64 -19.23 -8.35
CA ARG A 90 0.40 -19.09 -7.57
C ARG A 90 0.55 -18.25 -6.29
N THR A 91 1.65 -18.44 -5.55
CA THR A 91 1.89 -17.68 -4.31
C THR A 91 2.14 -16.21 -4.64
N PHE A 92 2.96 -15.92 -5.66
CA PHE A 92 3.20 -14.57 -6.12
C PHE A 92 1.89 -13.86 -6.51
N LEU A 93 1.10 -14.45 -7.41
CA LEU A 93 -0.17 -13.86 -7.86
C LEU A 93 -1.14 -13.61 -6.72
N ARG A 94 -1.25 -14.55 -5.78
CA ARG A 94 -2.15 -14.44 -4.64
C ARG A 94 -1.82 -13.25 -3.76
N TYR A 95 -0.57 -13.15 -3.31
CA TYR A 95 -0.18 -12.08 -2.39
C TYR A 95 -0.03 -10.73 -3.09
N THR A 96 0.40 -10.69 -4.34
CA THR A 96 0.34 -9.48 -5.18
C THR A 96 -1.12 -9.03 -5.38
N GLY A 97 -2.04 -9.96 -5.63
CA GLY A 97 -3.46 -9.64 -5.74
C GLY A 97 -4.03 -9.04 -4.45
N ILE A 98 -3.70 -9.61 -3.28
CA ILE A 98 -4.13 -9.07 -1.98
C ILE A 98 -3.64 -7.63 -1.80
N THR A 99 -2.35 -7.36 -2.03
CA THR A 99 -1.81 -6.00 -1.89
C THR A 99 -2.40 -5.03 -2.91
N THR A 100 -2.64 -5.48 -4.15
CA THR A 100 -3.27 -4.66 -5.18
C THR A 100 -4.70 -4.25 -4.79
N LEU A 101 -5.51 -5.18 -4.27
CA LEU A 101 -6.86 -4.89 -3.77
C LEU A 101 -6.85 -3.89 -2.63
N LEU A 102 -5.94 -4.07 -1.67
CA LEU A 102 -5.80 -3.16 -0.54
C LEU A 102 -5.29 -1.77 -0.98
N PHE A 103 -4.36 -1.72 -1.93
CA PHE A 103 -3.91 -0.44 -2.50
C PHE A 103 -5.01 0.25 -3.31
N THR A 104 -5.89 -0.51 -3.97
CA THR A 104 -7.08 0.05 -4.61
C THR A 104 -7.96 0.79 -3.61
N ALA A 105 -8.19 0.21 -2.42
CA ALA A 105 -8.94 0.87 -1.36
C ALA A 105 -8.22 2.15 -0.87
N LEU A 106 -6.92 2.09 -0.59
CA LEU A 106 -6.13 3.26 -0.22
C LEU A 106 -6.18 4.35 -1.29
N SER A 107 -5.92 3.98 -2.54
CA SER A 107 -5.90 4.90 -3.67
C SER A 107 -7.25 5.57 -3.91
N SER A 108 -8.37 4.83 -3.78
CA SER A 108 -9.71 5.39 -3.91
C SER A 108 -10.02 6.43 -2.83
N TYR A 109 -9.61 6.17 -1.57
CA TYR A 109 -9.74 7.15 -0.50
C TYR A 109 -8.85 8.39 -0.74
N VAL A 110 -7.58 8.19 -1.07
CA VAL A 110 -6.64 9.31 -1.30
C VAL A 110 -7.14 10.20 -2.43
N ALA A 111 -7.61 9.61 -3.54
CA ALA A 111 -8.10 10.36 -4.70
C ALA A 111 -9.40 11.15 -4.42
N SER A 112 -10.18 10.77 -3.41
CA SER A 112 -11.46 11.39 -3.07
C SER A 112 -11.48 12.11 -1.72
N SER A 113 -10.39 12.05 -0.98
CA SER A 113 -10.33 12.53 0.41
C SER A 113 -10.66 14.02 0.55
N GLU A 114 -10.21 14.84 -0.40
CA GLU A 114 -10.51 16.28 -0.42
C GLU A 114 -12.00 16.52 -0.67
N HIS A 115 -12.58 15.87 -1.66
CA HIS A 115 -14.01 15.91 -1.96
C HIS A 115 -14.86 15.42 -0.77
N ILE A 116 -14.47 14.33 -0.12
CA ILE A 116 -15.19 13.82 1.06
C ILE A 116 -15.18 14.85 2.19
N ILE A 117 -14.01 15.37 2.55
CA ILE A 117 -13.88 16.28 3.71
C ILE A 117 -14.41 17.66 3.39
N GLY A 118 -14.13 18.17 2.18
CA GLY A 118 -14.49 19.52 1.74
C GLY A 118 -15.94 19.65 1.33
N ASP A 119 -16.41 18.83 0.40
CA ASP A 119 -17.73 18.97 -0.22
C ASP A 119 -18.80 18.16 0.52
N ILE A 120 -18.55 16.87 0.79
CA ILE A 120 -19.56 15.99 1.40
C ILE A 120 -19.78 16.37 2.88
N TYR A 121 -18.70 16.54 3.66
CA TYR A 121 -18.81 16.91 5.07
C TYR A 121 -18.74 18.42 5.34
N GLY A 122 -18.43 19.25 4.34
CA GLY A 122 -18.36 20.70 4.46
C GLY A 122 -17.28 21.20 5.42
N ARG A 123 -16.17 20.49 5.59
CA ARG A 123 -15.12 20.79 6.58
C ARG A 123 -13.71 20.86 5.98
N PRO A 124 -13.46 21.65 4.91
CA PRO A 124 -12.17 21.63 4.18
C PRO A 124 -10.97 21.97 5.09
N LYS A 125 -11.13 22.80 6.10
CA LYS A 125 -10.05 23.14 7.06
C LYS A 125 -9.56 21.96 7.88
N LEU A 126 -10.35 20.88 8.01
CA LEU A 126 -9.97 19.68 8.75
C LEU A 126 -9.14 18.69 7.91
N PHE A 127 -9.06 18.88 6.59
CA PHE A 127 -8.36 17.97 5.68
C PHE A 127 -6.93 17.61 6.15
N PRO A 128 -6.01 18.58 6.41
CA PRO A 128 -4.65 18.23 6.81
C PRO A 128 -4.59 17.47 8.14
N TRP A 129 -5.45 17.83 9.09
CA TRP A 129 -5.48 17.22 10.43
C TRP A 129 -6.01 15.80 10.42
N ILE A 130 -7.08 15.54 9.66
CA ILE A 130 -7.64 14.21 9.49
C ILE A 130 -6.62 13.33 8.79
N PHE A 131 -6.02 13.81 7.70
CA PHE A 131 -5.04 13.05 6.94
C PHE A 131 -3.79 12.71 7.77
N ALA A 132 -3.30 13.66 8.54
CA ALA A 132 -2.18 13.45 9.46
C ALA A 132 -2.52 12.45 10.58
N GLY A 133 -3.70 12.57 11.19
CA GLY A 133 -4.17 11.64 12.22
C GLY A 133 -4.31 10.22 11.70
N MET A 134 -4.84 10.06 10.49
CA MET A 134 -4.92 8.77 9.80
C MET A 134 -3.52 8.20 9.52
N GLY A 135 -2.61 9.01 8.98
CA GLY A 135 -1.23 8.62 8.71
C GLY A 135 -0.49 8.16 9.97
N LEU A 136 -0.69 8.85 11.08
CA LEU A 136 -0.14 8.46 12.38
C LEU A 136 -0.68 7.10 12.84
N MET A 137 -2.00 6.90 12.78
CA MET A 137 -2.62 5.62 13.15
C MET A 137 -2.15 4.48 12.25
N MET A 138 -2.06 4.70 10.94
CA MET A 138 -1.52 3.74 9.98
C MET A 138 -0.08 3.34 10.35
N SER A 139 0.77 4.32 10.70
CA SER A 139 2.15 4.09 11.12
C SER A 139 2.23 3.27 12.40
N MET A 140 1.41 3.59 13.41
CA MET A 140 1.33 2.83 14.66
C MET A 140 0.90 1.38 14.42
N CYS A 141 -0.13 1.16 13.61
CA CYS A 141 -0.58 -0.20 13.27
C CYS A 141 0.49 -1.00 12.50
N SER A 142 1.23 -0.36 11.61
CA SER A 142 2.34 -1.00 10.91
C SER A 142 3.45 -1.44 11.86
N LEU A 143 3.81 -0.62 12.84
CA LEU A 143 4.78 -0.96 13.89
C LEU A 143 4.29 -2.11 14.79
N LEU A 144 3.02 -2.10 15.18
CA LEU A 144 2.40 -3.19 15.94
C LEU A 144 2.39 -4.49 15.14
N ASN A 145 2.07 -4.42 13.86
CA ASN A 145 2.09 -5.58 12.97
C ASN A 145 3.49 -6.19 12.84
N SER A 146 4.54 -5.40 12.84
CA SER A 146 5.93 -5.91 12.84
C SER A 146 6.16 -6.89 14.00
N ARG A 147 5.69 -6.57 15.20
CA ARG A 147 5.76 -7.46 16.37
C ARG A 147 4.82 -8.67 16.24
N LEU A 148 3.65 -8.48 15.67
CA LEU A 148 2.67 -9.54 15.46
C LEU A 148 3.19 -10.58 14.46
N SER A 149 3.75 -10.13 13.34
CA SER A 149 4.24 -11.01 12.29
C SER A 149 5.51 -11.76 12.70
N THR A 150 6.39 -11.18 13.51
CA THR A 150 7.55 -11.90 14.08
C THR A 150 7.12 -12.99 15.07
N ARG A 151 6.05 -12.76 15.84
CA ARG A 151 5.58 -13.73 16.85
C ARG A 151 4.72 -14.86 16.26
N TYR A 152 3.86 -14.56 15.30
CA TYR A 152 2.84 -15.51 14.80
C TYR A 152 3.04 -15.90 13.33
N GLY A 153 4.01 -15.28 12.65
CA GLY A 153 4.29 -15.47 11.24
C GLY A 153 3.40 -14.63 10.31
N ALA A 154 3.96 -14.22 9.17
CA ALA A 154 3.32 -13.33 8.21
C ALA A 154 1.96 -13.85 7.71
N ARG A 155 1.86 -15.13 7.33
CA ARG A 155 0.62 -15.73 6.80
C ARG A 155 -0.54 -15.70 7.78
N ARG A 156 -0.27 -15.90 9.07
CA ARG A 156 -1.29 -15.89 10.12
C ARG A 156 -1.73 -14.47 10.44
N SER A 157 -0.78 -13.54 10.49
CA SER A 157 -1.03 -12.12 10.72
C SER A 157 -1.90 -11.53 9.61
N ILE A 158 -1.61 -11.80 8.34
CA ILE A 158 -2.43 -11.36 7.20
C ILE A 158 -3.87 -11.87 7.33
N ARG A 159 -4.08 -13.13 7.69
CA ARG A 159 -5.43 -13.68 7.85
C ARG A 159 -6.24 -12.97 8.93
N TRP A 160 -5.66 -12.76 10.11
CA TRP A 160 -6.34 -12.05 11.18
C TRP A 160 -6.66 -10.60 10.80
N LEU A 161 -5.69 -9.91 10.21
CA LEU A 161 -5.86 -8.54 9.77
C LEU A 161 -6.94 -8.39 8.69
N LEU A 162 -6.98 -9.28 7.70
CA LEU A 162 -8.00 -9.26 6.65
C LEU A 162 -9.39 -9.63 7.18
N CYS A 163 -9.51 -10.58 8.11
CA CYS A 163 -10.78 -10.86 8.77
C CYS A 163 -11.27 -9.62 9.53
N PHE A 164 -10.39 -8.96 10.29
CA PHE A 164 -10.74 -7.74 11.01
C PHE A 164 -11.11 -6.60 10.05
N TYR A 165 -10.37 -6.44 8.94
CA TYR A 165 -10.70 -5.50 7.86
C TYR A 165 -12.12 -5.71 7.34
N SER A 166 -12.50 -6.97 7.07
CA SER A 166 -13.84 -7.30 6.57
C SER A 166 -14.94 -7.02 7.60
N VAL A 167 -14.68 -7.26 8.88
CA VAL A 167 -15.63 -6.92 9.96
C VAL A 167 -15.84 -5.41 10.02
N VAL A 168 -14.76 -4.62 10.01
CA VAL A 168 -14.84 -3.15 10.04
C VAL A 168 -15.53 -2.63 8.76
N GLY A 169 -15.21 -3.19 7.59
CA GLY A 169 -15.83 -2.82 6.32
C GLY A 169 -17.34 -3.13 6.30
N SER A 170 -17.73 -4.28 6.83
CA SER A 170 -19.16 -4.64 6.98
C SER A 170 -19.89 -3.69 7.91
N ALA A 171 -19.28 -3.35 9.04
CA ALA A 171 -19.85 -2.41 10.01
C ALA A 171 -20.00 -1.01 9.40
N LEU A 172 -18.96 -0.52 8.70
CA LEU A 172 -19.01 0.79 8.04
C LEU A 172 -20.09 0.83 6.97
N LEU A 173 -20.19 -0.21 6.14
CA LEU A 173 -21.22 -0.32 5.10
C LEU A 173 -22.63 -0.35 5.72
N LEU A 174 -22.84 -1.15 6.75
CA LEU A 174 -24.12 -1.24 7.47
C LEU A 174 -24.51 0.10 8.10
N CYS A 175 -23.57 0.78 8.74
CA CYS A 175 -23.80 2.12 9.29
C CYS A 175 -24.18 3.13 8.21
N THR A 176 -23.53 3.10 7.06
CA THR A 176 -23.86 3.99 5.92
C THR A 176 -25.28 3.73 5.40
N PHE A 177 -25.72 2.46 5.35
CA PHE A 177 -27.09 2.13 4.95
C PHE A 177 -28.14 2.51 6.00
N MET A 178 -27.86 2.31 7.31
CA MET A 178 -28.86 2.49 8.34
C MET A 178 -28.96 3.94 8.87
N LEU A 179 -27.82 4.65 8.93
CA LEU A 179 -27.75 5.99 9.52
C LEU A 179 -27.79 7.09 8.47
N GLY A 180 -27.68 6.75 7.17
CA GLY A 180 -27.69 7.69 6.05
C GLY A 180 -26.33 7.80 5.36
N ASP A 181 -26.32 8.36 4.15
CA ASP A 181 -25.15 8.59 3.33
C ASP A 181 -24.99 10.10 3.06
N PRO A 182 -23.98 10.77 3.67
CA PRO A 182 -22.91 10.22 4.50
C PRO A 182 -23.35 9.94 5.96
N PRO A 183 -22.76 8.92 6.64
CA PRO A 183 -22.95 8.71 8.08
C PRO A 183 -22.21 9.79 8.89
N ASP A 184 -22.33 9.73 10.24
CA ASP A 184 -21.58 10.66 11.09
C ASP A 184 -20.08 10.66 10.76
N MET A 185 -19.51 11.86 10.68
CA MET A 185 -18.12 12.08 10.25
C MET A 185 -17.11 11.30 11.11
N ARG A 186 -17.32 11.26 12.43
CA ARG A 186 -16.39 10.56 13.35
C ARG A 186 -16.44 9.06 13.11
N LEU A 187 -17.64 8.52 12.93
CA LEU A 187 -17.83 7.10 12.65
C LEU A 187 -17.19 6.71 11.32
N PHE A 188 -17.42 7.48 10.27
CA PHE A 188 -16.85 7.25 8.94
C PHE A 188 -15.32 7.25 8.98
N PHE A 189 -14.70 8.33 9.49
CA PHE A 189 -13.24 8.43 9.52
C PHE A 189 -12.58 7.44 10.47
N THR A 190 -13.25 7.03 11.55
CA THR A 190 -12.75 5.95 12.41
C THR A 190 -12.70 4.63 11.65
N GLY A 191 -13.79 4.26 10.95
CA GLY A 191 -13.85 3.05 10.15
C GLY A 191 -12.81 3.03 9.04
N VAL A 192 -12.75 4.09 8.24
CA VAL A 192 -11.76 4.24 7.14
C VAL A 192 -10.33 4.20 7.68
N THR A 193 -10.04 4.91 8.78
CA THR A 193 -8.70 4.92 9.39
C THR A 193 -8.27 3.52 9.82
N LEU A 194 -9.14 2.76 10.48
CA LEU A 194 -8.84 1.38 10.88
C LEU A 194 -8.58 0.50 9.66
N MET A 195 -9.39 0.62 8.61
CA MET A 195 -9.21 -0.16 7.39
C MET A 195 -7.89 0.16 6.68
N LEU A 196 -7.55 1.44 6.55
CA LEU A 196 -6.29 1.87 5.94
C LEU A 196 -5.07 1.53 6.80
N ALA A 197 -5.21 1.56 8.12
CA ALA A 197 -4.17 1.10 9.03
C ALA A 197 -3.87 -0.41 8.86
N ILE A 198 -4.91 -1.22 8.66
CA ILE A 198 -4.76 -2.64 8.33
C ILE A 198 -4.08 -2.82 6.97
N ASN A 199 -4.42 -2.01 5.97
CA ASN A 199 -3.76 -2.01 4.67
C ASN A 199 -2.25 -1.88 4.81
N LEU A 200 -1.79 -0.85 5.50
CA LEU A 200 -0.36 -0.59 5.70
C LEU A 200 0.32 -1.68 6.53
N ALA A 201 -0.43 -2.36 7.42
CA ALA A 201 0.08 -3.49 8.18
C ALA A 201 0.20 -4.78 7.35
N VAL A 202 -0.72 -5.03 6.41
CA VAL A 202 -0.73 -6.25 5.58
C VAL A 202 0.32 -6.18 4.47
N GLU A 203 0.57 -5.00 3.90
CA GLU A 203 1.42 -4.82 2.71
C GLU A 203 2.83 -5.43 2.87
N PRO A 204 3.65 -5.11 3.91
CA PRO A 204 5.00 -5.65 4.02
C PRO A 204 5.04 -7.17 4.21
N ASN A 205 4.04 -7.75 4.85
CA ASN A 205 3.93 -9.19 5.01
C ASN A 205 3.57 -9.88 3.68
N SER A 206 2.67 -9.28 2.91
CA SER A 206 2.23 -9.82 1.62
C SER A 206 3.32 -9.68 0.55
N SER A 207 4.01 -8.54 0.49
CA SER A 207 5.15 -8.36 -0.42
C SER A 207 6.27 -9.35 -0.13
N ALA A 208 6.60 -9.57 1.13
CA ALA A 208 7.59 -10.58 1.53
C ALA A 208 7.18 -11.98 1.05
N LEU A 209 5.93 -12.41 1.29
CA LEU A 209 5.43 -13.72 0.87
C LEU A 209 5.29 -13.86 -0.65
N ALA A 210 5.00 -12.77 -1.37
CA ALA A 210 4.96 -12.78 -2.83
C ALA A 210 6.35 -13.00 -3.42
N LEU A 211 7.37 -12.35 -2.86
CA LEU A 211 8.74 -12.36 -3.38
C LEU A 211 9.60 -13.51 -2.84
N GLU A 212 9.22 -14.14 -1.73
CA GLU A 212 9.95 -15.25 -1.11
C GLU A 212 10.33 -16.35 -2.12
N PRO A 213 9.43 -16.88 -2.97
CA PRO A 213 9.74 -17.95 -3.93
C PRO A 213 10.47 -17.47 -5.18
N MET A 214 10.82 -16.18 -5.29
CA MET A 214 11.35 -15.54 -6.50
C MET A 214 12.83 -15.14 -6.38
N GLY A 215 13.59 -15.78 -5.47
CA GLY A 215 14.97 -15.37 -5.17
C GLY A 215 15.91 -15.32 -6.37
N ASP A 216 15.76 -16.26 -7.32
CA ASP A 216 16.56 -16.34 -8.55
C ASP A 216 16.22 -15.28 -9.61
N VAL A 217 15.03 -14.69 -9.54
CA VAL A 217 14.53 -13.64 -10.44
C VAL A 217 14.02 -12.41 -9.67
N ALA A 218 14.58 -12.15 -8.48
CA ALA A 218 14.06 -11.18 -7.52
C ALA A 218 13.88 -9.76 -8.10
N GLY A 219 14.79 -9.29 -8.97
CA GLY A 219 14.67 -7.99 -9.62
C GLY A 219 13.46 -7.88 -10.54
N VAL A 220 13.26 -8.88 -11.40
CA VAL A 220 12.09 -8.95 -12.30
C VAL A 220 10.80 -9.11 -11.48
N ALA A 221 10.80 -9.96 -10.46
CA ALA A 221 9.65 -10.18 -9.61
C ALA A 221 9.23 -8.89 -8.86
N SER A 222 10.19 -8.14 -8.31
CA SER A 222 9.92 -6.86 -7.65
C SER A 222 9.37 -5.81 -8.63
N SER A 223 9.88 -5.77 -9.86
CA SER A 223 9.38 -4.86 -10.89
C SER A 223 7.94 -5.20 -11.30
N VAL A 224 7.64 -6.48 -11.53
CA VAL A 224 6.27 -6.95 -11.85
C VAL A 224 5.34 -6.68 -10.68
N TYR A 225 5.76 -6.99 -9.44
CA TYR A 225 4.99 -6.72 -8.23
C TYR A 225 4.63 -5.23 -8.14
N GLY A 226 5.63 -4.34 -8.22
CA GLY A 226 5.40 -2.90 -8.12
C GLY A 226 4.51 -2.35 -9.23
N THR A 227 4.71 -2.81 -10.47
CA THR A 227 3.88 -2.39 -11.61
C THR A 227 2.41 -2.80 -11.42
N VAL A 228 2.15 -4.06 -11.08
CA VAL A 228 0.78 -4.56 -10.85
C VAL A 228 0.15 -3.83 -9.66
N PHE A 229 0.87 -3.72 -8.56
CA PHE A 229 0.42 -3.09 -7.33
C PHE A 229 0.03 -1.62 -7.54
N PHE A 230 0.92 -0.80 -8.13
CA PHE A 230 0.65 0.62 -8.32
C PHE A 230 -0.29 0.89 -9.50
N PHE A 231 -0.03 0.31 -10.67
CA PHE A 231 -0.80 0.63 -11.87
C PHE A 231 -2.25 0.15 -11.77
N ILE A 232 -2.46 -1.13 -11.47
CA ILE A 232 -3.82 -1.68 -11.36
C ILE A 232 -4.54 -1.08 -10.15
N GLY A 233 -3.86 -0.99 -9.00
CA GLY A 233 -4.47 -0.47 -7.78
C GLY A 233 -4.86 1.00 -7.90
N ALA A 234 -4.01 1.85 -8.47
CA ALA A 234 -4.35 3.26 -8.70
C ALA A 234 -5.48 3.43 -9.73
N THR A 235 -5.44 2.65 -10.82
CA THR A 235 -6.49 2.72 -11.86
C THR A 235 -7.86 2.34 -11.29
N LEU A 236 -7.96 1.20 -10.61
CA LEU A 236 -9.21 0.78 -9.98
C LEU A 236 -9.66 1.74 -8.88
N GLY A 237 -8.73 2.26 -8.09
CA GLY A 237 -9.02 3.26 -7.06
C GLY A 237 -9.56 4.55 -7.65
N SER A 238 -9.01 5.02 -8.76
CA SER A 238 -9.53 6.19 -9.47
C SER A 238 -10.95 5.96 -10.01
N VAL A 239 -11.25 4.76 -10.50
CA VAL A 239 -12.62 4.41 -10.95
C VAL A 239 -13.60 4.48 -9.77
N ILE A 240 -13.26 3.91 -8.61
CA ILE A 240 -14.11 3.97 -7.41
C ILE A 240 -14.30 5.43 -6.98
N SER A 241 -13.23 6.24 -6.99
CA SER A 241 -13.29 7.67 -6.64
C SER A 241 -14.27 8.44 -7.53
N GLN A 242 -14.31 8.15 -8.83
CA GLN A 242 -15.22 8.82 -9.78
C GLN A 242 -16.71 8.47 -9.58
N LEU A 243 -17.01 7.37 -8.89
CA LEU A 243 -18.38 6.99 -8.56
C LEU A 243 -18.96 7.79 -7.39
N MET A 244 -18.12 8.47 -6.61
CA MET A 244 -18.55 9.30 -5.49
C MET A 244 -19.04 10.66 -5.99
N ARG A 245 -20.33 10.92 -5.82
CA ARG A 245 -20.94 12.22 -6.17
C ARG A 245 -21.36 12.98 -4.92
N ASN A 246 -22.39 12.50 -4.23
CA ASN A 246 -23.02 13.20 -3.09
C ASN A 246 -22.93 12.41 -1.78
N GLY A 247 -22.24 11.26 -1.78
CA GLY A 247 -22.17 10.39 -0.62
C GLY A 247 -20.91 9.54 -0.63
N VAL A 248 -20.72 8.77 0.44
CA VAL A 248 -19.54 7.91 0.67
C VAL A 248 -19.84 6.42 0.46
N LEU A 249 -21.08 6.09 0.11
CA LEU A 249 -21.52 4.71 -0.08
C LEU A 249 -20.67 3.93 -1.11
N PRO A 250 -20.28 4.51 -2.28
CA PRO A 250 -19.43 3.79 -3.24
C PRO A 250 -18.07 3.42 -2.67
N LEU A 251 -17.50 4.26 -1.80
CA LEU A 251 -16.24 3.97 -1.12
C LEU A 251 -16.40 2.84 -0.09
N ALA A 252 -17.44 2.92 0.76
CA ALA A 252 -17.73 1.91 1.77
C ALA A 252 -18.00 0.54 1.12
N LEU A 253 -18.75 0.52 0.03
CA LEU A 253 -19.02 -0.69 -0.75
C LEU A 253 -17.75 -1.23 -1.41
N GLY A 254 -16.95 -0.34 -2.01
CA GLY A 254 -15.65 -0.69 -2.60
C GLY A 254 -14.74 -1.34 -1.56
N PHE A 255 -14.57 -0.74 -0.39
CA PHE A 255 -13.76 -1.28 0.70
C PHE A 255 -14.26 -2.66 1.16
N PHE A 256 -15.56 -2.83 1.30
CA PHE A 256 -16.17 -4.10 1.68
C PHE A 256 -15.87 -5.19 0.65
N ILE A 257 -16.14 -4.94 -0.64
CA ILE A 257 -15.93 -5.91 -1.73
C ILE A 257 -14.45 -6.28 -1.85
N LEU A 258 -13.56 -5.28 -1.86
CA LEU A 258 -12.12 -5.51 -1.96
C LEU A 258 -11.60 -6.33 -0.78
N GLY A 259 -12.08 -6.04 0.44
CA GLY A 259 -11.76 -6.80 1.63
C GLY A 259 -12.24 -8.25 1.56
N LEU A 260 -13.46 -8.47 1.10
CA LEU A 260 -14.03 -9.81 0.95
C LEU A 260 -13.23 -10.65 -0.06
N ILE A 261 -12.88 -10.07 -1.21
CA ILE A 261 -12.04 -10.74 -2.21
C ILE A 261 -10.65 -11.06 -1.63
N ALA A 262 -10.03 -10.12 -0.88
CA ALA A 262 -8.74 -10.34 -0.25
C ALA A 262 -8.79 -11.48 0.80
N VAL A 263 -9.86 -11.57 1.59
CA VAL A 263 -10.10 -12.69 2.50
C VAL A 263 -10.24 -14.00 1.74
N LEU A 264 -11.03 -14.04 0.69
CA LEU A 264 -11.18 -15.25 -0.13
C LEU A 264 -9.82 -15.71 -0.68
N LEU A 265 -9.01 -14.77 -1.20
CA LEU A 265 -7.68 -15.08 -1.73
C LEU A 265 -6.74 -15.66 -0.65
N VAL A 266 -6.72 -15.10 0.57
CA VAL A 266 -5.81 -15.59 1.62
C VAL A 266 -6.20 -16.98 2.12
N PHE A 267 -7.49 -17.34 2.14
CA PHE A 267 -7.94 -18.67 2.57
C PHE A 267 -7.72 -19.76 1.51
N THR A 268 -7.54 -19.42 0.24
CA THR A 268 -7.15 -20.40 -0.78
C THR A 268 -5.73 -20.95 -0.56
N ASP A 269 -4.89 -20.29 0.24
CA ASP A 269 -3.54 -20.75 0.60
C ASP A 269 -3.52 -22.02 1.49
N GLN A 270 -4.55 -22.21 2.32
CA GLN A 270 -4.64 -23.39 3.20
C GLN A 270 -4.84 -24.73 2.44
N ARG A 271 -5.48 -24.68 1.26
CA ARG A 271 -5.74 -25.89 0.47
C ARG A 271 -4.50 -26.39 -0.25
N SER A 272 -3.52 -25.54 -0.52
CA SER A 272 -2.25 -25.91 -1.18
C SER A 272 -1.28 -26.62 -0.22
N GLY A 273 -1.18 -26.19 1.03
CA GLY A 273 -0.28 -26.81 2.03
C GLY A 273 -0.68 -28.22 2.47
N ARG A 274 -1.98 -28.53 2.46
CA ARG A 274 -2.48 -29.88 2.81
C ARG A 274 -2.26 -30.92 1.71
N ARG A 275 -2.12 -30.50 0.44
CA ARG A 275 -1.87 -31.43 -0.68
C ARG A 275 -0.39 -31.83 -0.80
N SER A 276 0.55 -31.00 -0.34
CA SER A 276 1.99 -31.29 -0.37
C SER A 276 2.46 -32.12 0.84
N SER A 277 1.63 -32.30 1.88
CA SER A 277 1.93 -33.17 3.02
C SER A 277 1.34 -34.59 2.89
N LEU A 278 0.65 -34.87 1.77
CA LEU A 278 0.03 -36.17 1.46
C LEU A 278 0.62 -36.82 0.19
N SER A 279 1.63 -36.18 -0.43
CA SER A 279 2.46 -36.71 -1.50
C SER A 279 3.90 -36.93 -1.04
#